data_935b62059ed86c2c317d0a9a0b475fbd
#
_entry.id   935b62059ed86c2c317d0a9a0b475fbd
#
_cell.length_a   1.000
_cell.length_b   1.000
_cell.length_c   1.000
_cell.angle_alpha   90.00
_cell.angle_beta   90.00
_cell.angle_gamma   90.00
#
_symmetry.space_group_name_H-M   'P 1'
#
loop_
_entity.id
_entity.type
_entity.pdbx_description
1 polymer ?
#
loop_
_entity_poly.entity_id
_entity_poly.type
_entity_poly.pdbx_seq_one_letter_code
_entity_poly.pdbx_strand_id
1 'polypeptide(L)'
;MAQRENQFLIDSEFLSPQALEKKHRLETDPSSRKSHLEYLPGMEVLHSDVMEKVLSQMDSYDYAQYTARDVRAALEHETCTIEDFKALLSPAASLLEEMASGPAWRPKSTSGNTVYLFTPLYIANYCENYCVYCGFNCYNHIHRMKLSLGQIEHEMEVIAQSGMEEILILTGESRSMSSVEYIGEACKLARKYFRNVGLEDLPCQHRRVPLPP
;
A
#
# COMPACT_ATOMS: atom_id res chain seq x y z
N MET A 1 21.99 -5.17 -16.29
CA MET A 1 20.52 -5.08 -16.13
C MET A 1 19.95 -4.64 -17.46
N ALA A 2 19.11 -5.45 -18.10
CA ALA A 2 18.46 -5.02 -19.34
C ALA A 2 17.57 -3.82 -19.04
N GLN A 3 17.75 -2.73 -19.80
CA GLN A 3 16.83 -1.61 -19.78
C GLN A 3 15.45 -2.17 -20.15
N ARG A 4 14.55 -2.26 -19.16
CA ARG A 4 13.15 -2.56 -19.44
C ARG A 4 12.60 -1.37 -20.23
N GLU A 5 12.15 -1.64 -21.45
CA GLU A 5 11.41 -0.66 -22.21
C GLU A 5 10.20 -0.20 -21.40
N ASN A 6 10.14 1.11 -21.17
CA ASN A 6 9.05 1.72 -20.44
C ASN A 6 7.85 1.83 -21.39
N GLN A 7 6.96 0.85 -21.33
CA GLN A 7 5.73 0.86 -22.11
C GLN A 7 4.54 1.10 -21.20
N PHE A 8 3.68 2.03 -21.58
CA PHE A 8 2.36 2.12 -21.01
C PHE A 8 1.56 0.92 -21.52
N LEU A 9 1.08 0.11 -20.61
CA LEU A 9 0.36 -1.13 -20.92
C LEU A 9 -1.15 -0.92 -21.04
N ILE A 10 -1.64 0.26 -20.65
CA ILE A 10 -3.03 0.65 -20.83
C ILE A 10 -3.17 1.16 -22.26
N ASP A 11 -4.13 0.62 -23.00
CA ASP A 11 -4.45 1.11 -24.33
C ASP A 11 -4.74 2.60 -24.29
N SER A 12 -4.22 3.33 -25.29
CA SER A 12 -4.32 4.80 -25.31
C SER A 12 -5.75 5.31 -25.31
N GLU A 13 -6.71 4.52 -25.79
CA GLU A 13 -8.14 4.85 -25.77
C GLU A 13 -8.74 4.94 -24.36
N PHE A 14 -8.11 4.29 -23.37
CA PHE A 14 -8.54 4.33 -21.96
C PHE A 14 -7.83 5.39 -21.12
N LEU A 15 -6.90 6.13 -21.73
CA LEU A 15 -6.16 7.18 -21.03
C LEU A 15 -6.85 8.54 -21.20
N SER A 16 -6.87 9.32 -20.13
CA SER A 16 -7.27 10.72 -20.20
C SER A 16 -6.29 11.53 -21.07
N PRO A 17 -6.70 12.67 -21.65
CA PRO A 17 -5.80 13.53 -22.43
C PRO A 17 -4.53 13.91 -21.67
N GLN A 18 -4.64 14.20 -20.36
CA GLN A 18 -3.48 14.52 -19.53
C GLN A 18 -2.56 13.31 -19.32
N ALA A 19 -3.12 12.10 -19.20
CA ALA A 19 -2.35 10.89 -19.10
C ALA A 19 -1.62 10.54 -20.41
N LEU A 20 -2.25 10.79 -21.55
CA LEU A 20 -1.63 10.66 -22.87
C LEU A 20 -0.47 11.64 -23.05
N GLU A 21 -0.66 12.91 -22.67
CA GLU A 21 0.40 13.91 -22.72
C GLU A 21 1.57 13.53 -21.81
N LYS A 22 1.28 13.08 -20.58
CA LYS A 22 2.26 12.58 -19.64
C LYS A 22 3.02 11.36 -20.21
N LYS A 23 2.29 10.40 -20.80
CA LYS A 23 2.86 9.24 -21.47
C LYS A 23 3.85 9.68 -22.55
N HIS A 24 3.40 10.52 -23.48
CA HIS A 24 4.22 11.02 -24.58
C HIS A 24 5.50 11.71 -24.06
N ARG A 25 5.37 12.58 -23.06
CA ARG A 25 6.52 13.27 -22.45
C ARG A 25 7.53 12.29 -21.84
N LEU A 26 7.06 11.26 -21.12
CA LEU A 26 7.93 10.27 -20.48
C LEU A 26 8.60 9.33 -21.49
N GLU A 27 7.98 9.09 -22.65
CA GLU A 27 8.56 8.31 -23.73
C GLU A 27 9.61 9.10 -24.53
N THR A 28 9.33 10.38 -24.78
CA THR A 28 10.21 11.24 -25.59
C THR A 28 11.35 11.85 -24.79
N ASP A 29 11.15 12.09 -23.50
CA ASP A 29 12.15 12.65 -22.59
C ASP A 29 12.22 11.85 -21.28
N PRO A 30 13.05 10.80 -21.23
CA PRO A 30 13.26 10.03 -20.00
C PRO A 30 13.76 10.87 -18.81
N SER A 31 14.41 12.03 -19.06
CA SER A 31 14.85 12.93 -17.99
C SER A 31 13.70 13.64 -17.29
N SER A 32 12.54 13.68 -17.92
CA SER A 32 11.31 14.21 -17.33
C SER A 32 10.73 13.32 -16.23
N ARG A 33 11.25 12.11 -16.07
CA ARG A 33 10.87 11.19 -14.97
C ARG A 33 11.46 11.71 -13.68
N LYS A 34 10.60 12.20 -12.83
CA LYS A 34 11.01 12.64 -11.50
C LYS A 34 11.16 11.44 -10.58
N SER A 35 12.24 11.40 -9.83
CA SER A 35 12.36 10.48 -8.71
C SER A 35 11.31 10.86 -7.66
N HIS A 36 10.58 9.86 -7.14
CA HIS A 36 9.67 10.08 -6.01
C HIS A 36 10.41 10.45 -4.72
N LEU A 37 11.75 10.30 -4.71
CA LEU A 37 12.62 10.70 -3.60
C LEU A 37 13.09 12.15 -3.73
N GLU A 38 12.77 12.83 -4.83
CA GLU A 38 13.12 14.22 -5.04
C GLU A 38 11.98 15.15 -4.67
N TYR A 39 12.31 16.22 -3.96
CA TYR A 39 11.33 17.25 -3.64
C TYR A 39 10.91 17.99 -4.89
N LEU A 40 9.61 18.18 -5.07
CA LEU A 40 9.06 18.98 -6.15
C LEU A 40 9.19 20.47 -5.83
N PRO A 41 9.25 21.36 -6.84
CA PRO A 41 9.22 22.81 -6.62
C PRO A 41 8.03 23.22 -5.75
N GLY A 42 8.28 23.97 -4.69
CA GLY A 42 7.25 24.41 -3.74
C GLY A 42 6.94 23.45 -2.60
N MET A 43 7.55 22.27 -2.56
CA MET A 43 7.48 21.39 -1.39
C MET A 43 8.46 21.89 -0.31
N GLU A 44 8.02 21.76 0.95
CA GLU A 44 8.92 21.98 2.08
C GLU A 44 10.00 20.88 2.10
N VAL A 45 11.26 21.27 2.11
CA VAL A 45 12.37 20.33 2.22
C VAL A 45 12.58 19.97 3.68
N LEU A 46 12.26 18.74 4.03
CA LEU A 46 12.52 18.19 5.35
C LEU A 46 13.95 17.63 5.39
N HIS A 47 14.83 18.32 6.10
CA HIS A 47 16.17 17.81 6.38
C HIS A 47 16.06 16.69 7.41
N SER A 48 16.22 15.46 6.96
CA SER A 48 16.12 14.27 7.81
C SER A 48 17.31 13.35 7.53
N ASP A 49 17.95 12.89 8.60
CA ASP A 49 19.01 11.88 8.57
C ASP A 49 18.48 10.44 8.72
N VAL A 50 17.16 10.26 8.64
CA VAL A 50 16.52 8.96 8.83
C VAL A 50 17.01 7.93 7.81
N MET A 51 17.13 8.31 6.54
CA MET A 51 17.62 7.41 5.49
C MET A 51 19.04 6.91 5.78
N GLU A 52 19.94 7.82 6.13
CA GLU A 52 21.34 7.51 6.45
C GLU A 52 21.42 6.60 7.68
N LYS A 53 20.65 6.90 8.71
CA LYS A 53 20.55 6.07 9.91
C LYS A 53 20.03 4.66 9.61
N VAL A 54 18.98 4.54 8.81
CA VAL A 54 18.41 3.24 8.42
C VAL A 54 19.43 2.43 7.63
N LEU A 55 20.05 3.02 6.60
CA LEU A 55 21.06 2.34 5.79
C LEU A 55 22.25 1.89 6.63
N SER A 56 22.77 2.75 7.51
CA SER A 56 23.85 2.40 8.44
C SER A 56 23.49 1.20 9.34
N GLN A 57 22.25 1.14 9.81
CA GLN A 57 21.79 -0.01 10.61
C GLN A 57 21.64 -1.28 9.77
N MET A 58 21.19 -1.17 8.53
CA MET A 58 21.09 -2.30 7.60
C MET A 58 22.48 -2.84 7.22
N ASP A 59 23.41 -1.97 6.87
CA ASP A 59 24.76 -2.35 6.48
C ASP A 59 25.55 -3.00 7.63
N SER A 60 25.25 -2.64 8.87
CA SER A 60 25.85 -3.20 10.07
C SER A 60 25.13 -4.45 10.60
N TYR A 61 24.02 -4.88 9.98
CA TYR A 61 23.23 -5.99 10.46
C TYR A 61 23.84 -7.33 10.06
N ASP A 62 24.48 -8.00 11.04
CA ASP A 62 24.89 -9.39 10.92
C ASP A 62 23.94 -10.27 11.72
N TYR A 63 23.02 -10.92 11.04
CA TYR A 63 22.01 -11.78 11.66
C TYR A 63 22.62 -13.02 12.38
N ALA A 64 23.85 -13.42 12.04
CA ALA A 64 24.49 -14.60 12.62
C ALA A 64 25.06 -14.35 14.03
N GLN A 65 25.21 -13.09 14.43
CA GLN A 65 25.74 -12.75 15.76
C GLN A 65 24.73 -12.90 16.90
N TYR A 66 23.42 -12.96 16.57
CA TYR A 66 22.37 -13.02 17.58
C TYR A 66 22.09 -14.45 18.04
N THR A 67 21.79 -14.59 19.33
CA THR A 67 21.50 -15.87 19.99
C THR A 67 20.08 -15.87 20.58
N ALA A 68 19.57 -17.04 20.96
CA ALA A 68 18.29 -17.14 21.66
C ALA A 68 18.25 -16.37 22.98
N ARG A 69 19.43 -16.12 23.61
CA ARG A 69 19.52 -15.26 24.79
C ARG A 69 19.20 -13.81 24.48
N ASP A 70 19.72 -13.30 23.34
CA ASP A 70 19.50 -11.92 22.92
C ASP A 70 18.03 -11.70 22.54
N VAL A 71 17.41 -12.70 21.91
CA VAL A 71 15.97 -12.70 21.61
C VAL A 71 15.13 -12.63 22.89
N ARG A 72 15.46 -13.45 23.91
CA ARG A 72 14.72 -13.41 25.18
C ARG A 72 14.94 -12.09 25.93
N ALA A 73 16.16 -11.56 25.95
CA ALA A 73 16.41 -10.24 26.52
C ALA A 73 15.61 -9.15 25.85
N ALA A 74 15.51 -9.18 24.50
CA ALA A 74 14.70 -8.24 23.73
C ALA A 74 13.21 -8.33 24.09
N LEU A 75 12.68 -9.52 24.36
CA LEU A 75 11.29 -9.74 24.77
C LEU A 75 10.98 -9.25 26.19
N GLU A 76 11.98 -9.11 27.05
CA GLU A 76 11.83 -8.59 28.41
C GLU A 76 11.78 -7.06 28.47
N HIS A 77 12.27 -6.38 27.43
CA HIS A 77 12.27 -4.91 27.38
C HIS A 77 10.87 -4.34 27.19
N GLU A 78 10.53 -3.32 27.95
CA GLU A 78 9.23 -2.61 27.80
C GLU A 78 9.15 -1.84 26.49
N THR A 79 10.28 -1.31 26.03
CA THR A 79 10.41 -0.57 24.77
C THR A 79 11.52 -1.20 23.96
N CYS A 80 11.18 -1.64 22.73
CA CYS A 80 12.10 -2.27 21.81
C CYS A 80 13.11 -1.24 21.27
N THR A 81 14.39 -1.54 21.40
CA THR A 81 15.48 -0.81 20.77
C THR A 81 15.74 -1.32 19.35
N ILE A 82 16.61 -0.64 18.59
CA ILE A 82 17.04 -1.12 17.27
C ILE A 82 17.77 -2.47 17.39
N GLU A 83 18.59 -2.65 18.42
CA GLU A 83 19.31 -3.92 18.64
C GLU A 83 18.37 -5.05 19.05
N ASP A 84 17.35 -4.78 19.85
CA ASP A 84 16.29 -5.74 20.16
C ASP A 84 15.56 -6.16 18.88
N PHE A 85 15.21 -5.18 18.03
CA PHE A 85 14.55 -5.46 16.76
C PHE A 85 15.42 -6.32 15.83
N LYS A 86 16.71 -6.05 15.75
CA LYS A 86 17.67 -6.86 14.98
C LYS A 86 17.73 -8.29 15.52
N ALA A 87 17.78 -8.49 16.84
CA ALA A 87 17.76 -9.81 17.47
C ALA A 87 16.47 -10.57 17.14
N LEU A 88 15.32 -9.90 17.23
CA LEU A 88 14.00 -10.47 16.92
C LEU A 88 13.81 -10.83 15.43
N LEU A 89 14.52 -10.17 14.52
CA LEU A 89 14.53 -10.49 13.09
C LEU A 89 15.55 -11.56 12.70
N SER A 90 16.42 -11.96 13.62
CA SER A 90 17.46 -12.94 13.34
C SER A 90 16.93 -14.39 13.32
N PRO A 91 17.65 -15.35 12.69
CA PRO A 91 17.30 -16.77 12.76
C PRO A 91 17.26 -17.35 14.17
N ALA A 92 17.89 -16.69 15.15
CA ALA A 92 17.81 -17.06 16.56
C ALA A 92 16.41 -16.87 17.16
N ALA A 93 15.55 -16.09 16.51
CA ALA A 93 14.14 -15.88 16.89
C ALA A 93 13.22 -17.05 16.51
N SER A 94 13.70 -18.28 16.62
CA SER A 94 12.88 -19.51 16.46
C SER A 94 11.82 -19.69 17.56
N LEU A 95 11.76 -18.75 18.51
CA LEU A 95 10.89 -18.76 19.69
C LEU A 95 9.56 -18.03 19.40
N LEU A 96 8.89 -18.35 18.28
CA LEU A 96 7.67 -17.66 17.85
C LEU A 96 6.57 -17.64 18.92
N GLU A 97 6.39 -18.71 19.66
CA GLU A 97 5.40 -18.78 20.74
C GLU A 97 5.76 -17.88 21.93
N GLU A 98 7.05 -17.81 22.30
CA GLU A 98 7.51 -16.88 23.33
C GLU A 98 7.36 -15.43 22.85
N MET A 99 7.65 -15.14 21.57
CA MET A 99 7.46 -13.83 20.97
C MET A 99 5.98 -13.42 20.95
N ALA A 100 5.09 -14.33 20.56
CA ALA A 100 3.65 -14.08 20.49
C ALA A 100 3.01 -13.87 21.88
N SER A 101 3.56 -14.52 22.91
CA SER A 101 3.07 -14.42 24.30
C SER A 101 3.77 -13.36 25.16
N GLY A 102 4.87 -12.77 24.64
CA GLY A 102 5.70 -11.82 25.38
C GLY A 102 4.99 -10.53 25.78
N PRO A 103 5.40 -9.86 26.87
CA PRO A 103 4.78 -8.63 27.36
C PRO A 103 4.91 -7.45 26.39
N ALA A 104 5.95 -7.43 25.54
CA ALA A 104 6.15 -6.38 24.54
C ALA A 104 5.11 -6.41 23.43
N TRP A 105 4.48 -7.56 23.17
CA TRP A 105 3.43 -7.73 22.18
C TRP A 105 2.04 -7.34 22.72
N ARG A 106 1.90 -7.12 23.99
CA ARG A 106 0.61 -6.58 24.49
C ARG A 106 0.48 -5.14 23.99
N PRO A 107 -0.42 -4.87 23.05
CA PRO A 107 -0.72 -3.48 22.71
C PRO A 107 -1.36 -2.86 23.94
N LYS A 108 -0.56 -2.23 24.77
CA LYS A 108 -1.03 -1.18 25.69
C LYS A 108 -1.45 0.01 24.83
N SER A 109 -2.10 -0.30 23.71
CA SER A 109 -2.47 0.71 22.75
C SER A 109 -3.71 1.40 23.24
N THR A 110 -3.84 2.63 22.87
CA THR A 110 -5.03 3.45 22.89
C THR A 110 -6.28 2.76 22.28
N SER A 111 -6.10 1.63 21.61
CA SER A 111 -7.14 0.84 20.94
C SER A 111 -7.70 -0.31 21.79
N GLY A 112 -7.18 -0.53 23.02
CA GLY A 112 -7.62 -1.64 23.88
C GLY A 112 -7.28 -3.03 23.31
N ASN A 113 -8.15 -4.01 23.54
CA ASN A 113 -7.98 -5.38 23.06
C ASN A 113 -8.72 -5.65 21.73
N THR A 114 -9.03 -4.61 20.97
CA THR A 114 -9.78 -4.72 19.73
C THR A 114 -8.84 -4.92 18.56
N VAL A 115 -9.11 -5.92 17.75
CA VAL A 115 -8.43 -6.16 16.45
C VAL A 115 -9.45 -5.92 15.36
N TYR A 116 -9.14 -5.05 14.42
CA TYR A 116 -9.94 -4.84 13.24
C TYR A 116 -9.52 -5.83 12.15
N LEU A 117 -10.49 -6.62 11.69
CA LEU A 117 -10.31 -7.55 10.59
C LEU A 117 -11.05 -7.01 9.37
N PHE A 118 -10.32 -6.76 8.30
CA PHE A 118 -10.89 -6.33 7.03
C PHE A 118 -10.26 -7.11 5.87
N THR A 119 -10.99 -7.20 4.78
CA THR A 119 -10.50 -7.80 3.54
C THR A 119 -10.37 -6.73 2.46
N PRO A 120 -9.23 -6.65 1.75
CA PRO A 120 -9.10 -5.78 0.59
C PRO A 120 -9.86 -6.37 -0.61
N LEU A 121 -10.58 -5.52 -1.35
CA LEU A 121 -11.18 -5.84 -2.63
C LEU A 121 -10.68 -4.87 -3.69
N TYR A 122 -9.87 -5.37 -4.63
CA TYR A 122 -9.39 -4.62 -5.77
C TYR A 122 -10.41 -4.62 -6.88
N ILE A 123 -11.13 -3.51 -7.08
CA ILE A 123 -12.18 -3.42 -8.10
C ILE A 123 -11.65 -3.08 -9.50
N ALA A 124 -10.48 -2.44 -9.59
CA ALA A 124 -9.77 -2.18 -10.84
C ALA A 124 -8.27 -2.01 -10.57
N ASN A 125 -7.43 -2.46 -11.51
CA ASN A 125 -5.98 -2.33 -11.41
C ASN A 125 -5.37 -1.49 -12.55
N TYR A 126 -6.18 -0.78 -13.31
CA TYR A 126 -5.72 0.24 -14.25
C TYR A 126 -5.18 1.44 -13.48
N CYS A 127 -3.94 1.86 -13.80
CA CYS A 127 -3.31 3.00 -13.15
C CYS A 127 -2.51 3.82 -14.16
N GLU A 128 -2.64 5.13 -14.12
CA GLU A 128 -1.93 6.08 -14.99
C GLU A 128 -0.60 6.56 -14.34
N ASN A 129 -0.31 6.11 -13.11
CA ASN A 129 0.87 6.50 -12.35
C ASN A 129 2.04 5.52 -12.52
N TYR A 130 3.22 6.01 -12.19
CA TYR A 130 4.48 5.26 -12.30
C TYR A 130 5.21 5.13 -10.94
N CYS A 131 4.45 4.96 -9.86
CA CYS A 131 5.00 4.76 -8.52
C CYS A 131 5.94 3.56 -8.52
N VAL A 132 7.20 3.77 -8.14
CA VAL A 132 8.27 2.76 -8.26
C VAL A 132 8.05 1.50 -7.44
N TYR A 133 7.29 1.60 -6.36
CA TYR A 133 7.00 0.49 -5.44
C TYR A 133 5.68 -0.24 -5.75
N CYS A 134 4.83 0.30 -6.62
CA CYS A 134 3.47 -0.19 -6.80
C CYS A 134 3.36 -1.20 -7.94
N GLY A 135 2.75 -2.36 -7.66
CA GLY A 135 2.49 -3.39 -8.68
C GLY A 135 1.58 -2.92 -9.81
N PHE A 136 0.72 -1.91 -9.56
CA PHE A 136 -0.17 -1.32 -10.58
C PHE A 136 0.50 -0.22 -11.41
N ASN A 137 1.77 0.06 -11.18
CA ASN A 137 2.56 0.99 -11.98
C ASN A 137 2.28 0.79 -13.48
N CYS A 138 2.05 1.90 -14.20
CA CYS A 138 1.69 1.88 -15.62
C CYS A 138 2.75 1.24 -16.53
N TYR A 139 3.99 1.07 -16.04
CA TYR A 139 5.07 0.38 -16.76
C TYR A 139 5.14 -1.12 -16.49
N ASN A 140 4.41 -1.63 -15.51
CA ASN A 140 4.44 -3.05 -15.20
C ASN A 140 3.57 -3.85 -16.16
N HIS A 141 4.13 -4.94 -16.68
CA HIS A 141 3.43 -5.91 -17.52
C HIS A 141 2.58 -6.84 -16.66
N ILE A 142 1.39 -6.41 -16.30
CA ILE A 142 0.41 -7.18 -15.54
C ILE A 142 -0.89 -7.28 -16.31
N HIS A 143 -1.66 -8.30 -16.04
CA HIS A 143 -3.03 -8.38 -16.56
C HIS A 143 -3.87 -7.27 -15.95
N ARG A 144 -4.42 -6.38 -16.80
CA ARG A 144 -5.29 -5.28 -16.36
C ARG A 144 -6.73 -5.72 -16.40
N MET A 145 -7.45 -5.42 -15.32
CA MET A 145 -8.85 -5.80 -15.17
C MET A 145 -9.61 -4.73 -14.40
N LYS A 146 -10.90 -4.63 -14.74
CA LYS A 146 -11.90 -3.85 -14.04
C LYS A 146 -13.12 -4.73 -13.84
N LEU A 147 -13.58 -4.87 -12.62
CA LEU A 147 -14.78 -5.63 -12.30
C LEU A 147 -16.05 -4.87 -12.72
N SER A 148 -17.02 -5.55 -13.25
CA SER A 148 -18.36 -5.02 -13.39
C SER A 148 -19.04 -4.91 -12.02
N LEU A 149 -20.07 -4.08 -11.88
CA LEU A 149 -20.79 -3.94 -10.61
C LEU A 149 -21.38 -5.28 -10.13
N GLY A 150 -21.82 -6.14 -11.05
CA GLY A 150 -22.32 -7.48 -10.69
C GLY A 150 -21.21 -8.41 -10.17
N GLN A 151 -19.98 -8.32 -10.72
CA GLN A 151 -18.84 -9.05 -10.19
C GLN A 151 -18.42 -8.51 -8.82
N ILE A 152 -18.41 -7.19 -8.64
CA ILE A 152 -18.13 -6.56 -7.35
C ILE A 152 -19.14 -7.03 -6.29
N GLU A 153 -20.43 -7.02 -6.62
CA GLU A 153 -21.47 -7.47 -5.69
C GLU A 153 -21.32 -8.95 -5.31
N HIS A 154 -21.00 -9.80 -6.28
CA HIS A 154 -20.74 -11.21 -6.05
C HIS A 154 -19.54 -11.46 -5.13
N GLU A 155 -18.41 -10.77 -5.37
CA GLU A 155 -17.24 -10.87 -4.49
C GLU A 155 -17.55 -10.38 -3.06
N MET A 156 -18.30 -9.29 -2.93
CA MET A 156 -18.72 -8.76 -1.65
C MET A 156 -19.62 -9.73 -0.89
N GLU A 157 -20.54 -10.40 -1.58
CA GLU A 157 -21.39 -11.44 -1.01
C GLU A 157 -20.56 -12.60 -0.46
N VAL A 158 -19.61 -13.11 -1.24
CA VAL A 158 -18.71 -14.20 -0.81
C VAL A 158 -17.88 -13.79 0.40
N ILE A 159 -17.33 -12.58 0.39
CA ILE A 159 -16.55 -12.05 1.53
C ILE A 159 -17.45 -11.94 2.77
N ALA A 160 -18.65 -11.42 2.66
CA ALA A 160 -19.58 -11.28 3.78
C ALA A 160 -20.00 -12.63 4.35
N GLN A 161 -20.19 -13.67 3.50
CA GLN A 161 -20.48 -15.04 3.93
C GLN A 161 -19.34 -15.64 4.78
N SER A 162 -18.11 -15.18 4.64
CA SER A 162 -16.98 -15.59 5.49
C SER A 162 -17.04 -15.02 6.91
N GLY A 163 -17.99 -14.14 7.22
CA GLY A 163 -18.14 -13.48 8.51
C GLY A 163 -17.37 -12.18 8.64
N MET A 164 -16.79 -11.66 7.55
CA MET A 164 -16.13 -10.35 7.56
C MET A 164 -17.16 -9.22 7.62
N GLU A 165 -16.98 -8.31 8.59
CA GLU A 165 -17.86 -7.14 8.77
C GLU A 165 -17.29 -5.88 8.13
N GLU A 166 -16.04 -5.91 7.71
CA GLU A 166 -15.31 -4.76 7.19
C GLU A 166 -14.66 -5.09 5.84
N ILE A 167 -14.71 -4.13 4.92
CA ILE A 167 -14.07 -4.23 3.61
C ILE A 167 -13.25 -2.97 3.32
N LEU A 168 -12.11 -3.16 2.64
CA LEU A 168 -11.30 -2.07 2.10
C LEU A 168 -11.36 -2.15 0.57
N ILE A 169 -11.99 -1.15 -0.05
CA ILE A 169 -12.07 -1.05 -1.51
C ILE A 169 -10.82 -0.34 -2.02
N LEU A 170 -10.14 -0.99 -2.98
CA LEU A 170 -8.92 -0.48 -3.59
C LEU A 170 -9.04 -0.41 -5.11
N THR A 171 -8.38 0.58 -5.70
CA THR A 171 -8.27 0.71 -7.15
C THR A 171 -6.95 1.37 -7.55
N GLY A 172 -6.52 1.16 -8.78
CA GLY A 172 -5.53 2.00 -9.40
C GLY A 172 -6.16 3.34 -9.82
N GLU A 173 -5.37 4.39 -9.94
CA GLU A 173 -5.83 5.68 -10.41
C GLU A 173 -5.96 5.70 -11.93
N SER A 174 -7.18 5.72 -12.43
CA SER A 174 -7.50 5.93 -13.84
C SER A 174 -8.82 6.68 -13.98
N ARG A 175 -8.78 7.84 -14.62
CA ARG A 175 -9.98 8.68 -14.80
C ARG A 175 -11.07 8.00 -15.61
N SER A 176 -10.69 7.13 -16.54
CA SER A 176 -11.63 6.41 -17.40
C SER A 176 -12.06 5.08 -16.83
N MET A 177 -11.16 4.34 -16.17
CA MET A 177 -11.44 2.98 -15.71
C MET A 177 -11.93 2.93 -14.26
N SER A 178 -11.46 3.82 -13.39
CA SER A 178 -11.88 3.92 -11.99
C SER A 178 -12.39 5.33 -11.68
N SER A 179 -13.47 5.72 -12.37
CA SER A 179 -14.09 7.02 -12.13
C SER A 179 -14.72 7.12 -10.75
N VAL A 180 -14.89 8.34 -10.23
CA VAL A 180 -15.51 8.60 -8.91
C VAL A 180 -16.92 7.97 -8.83
N GLU A 181 -17.67 8.04 -9.92
CA GLU A 181 -19.00 7.44 -10.00
C GLU A 181 -18.94 5.92 -9.86
N TYR A 182 -18.02 5.26 -10.55
CA TYR A 182 -17.82 3.81 -10.45
C TYR A 182 -17.43 3.38 -9.03
N ILE A 183 -16.49 4.09 -8.40
CA ILE A 183 -16.08 3.85 -7.01
C ILE A 183 -17.27 4.09 -6.07
N GLY A 184 -18.03 5.17 -6.30
CA GLY A 184 -19.22 5.49 -5.50
C GLY A 184 -20.29 4.41 -5.57
N GLU A 185 -20.54 3.80 -6.75
CA GLU A 185 -21.46 2.68 -6.89
C GLU A 185 -20.93 1.42 -6.16
N ALA A 186 -19.64 1.14 -6.24
CA ALA A 186 -19.04 0.06 -5.46
C ALA A 186 -19.19 0.27 -3.95
N CYS A 187 -19.00 1.49 -3.45
CA CYS A 187 -19.23 1.83 -2.04
C CYS A 187 -20.70 1.64 -1.62
N LYS A 188 -21.66 2.01 -2.48
CA LYS A 188 -23.09 1.77 -2.22
C LYS A 188 -23.41 0.28 -2.13
N LEU A 189 -22.82 -0.55 -3.01
CA LEU A 189 -22.95 -2.00 -2.94
C LEU A 189 -22.38 -2.54 -1.63
N ALA A 190 -21.16 -2.10 -1.26
CA ALA A 190 -20.49 -2.53 -0.04
C ALA A 190 -21.33 -2.27 1.22
N ARG A 191 -22.03 -1.14 1.28
CA ARG A 191 -22.90 -0.79 2.42
C ARG A 191 -24.07 -1.76 2.64
N LYS A 192 -24.41 -2.60 1.66
CA LYS A 192 -25.44 -3.65 1.84
C LYS A 192 -24.92 -4.83 2.66
N TYR A 193 -23.63 -5.09 2.63
CA TYR A 193 -22.99 -6.29 3.16
C TYR A 193 -22.09 -6.02 4.37
N PHE A 194 -21.50 -4.84 4.47
CA PHE A 194 -20.46 -4.52 5.45
C PHE A 194 -20.87 -3.37 6.36
N ARG A 195 -20.50 -3.51 7.62
CA ARG A 195 -20.70 -2.48 8.65
C ARG A 195 -19.77 -1.28 8.40
N ASN A 196 -18.50 -1.54 8.11
CA ASN A 196 -17.50 -0.54 7.81
C ASN A 196 -16.95 -0.74 6.39
N VAL A 197 -16.85 0.37 5.65
CA VAL A 197 -16.32 0.39 4.29
C VAL A 197 -15.18 1.40 4.27
N GLY A 198 -13.95 0.88 4.16
CA GLY A 198 -12.77 1.68 3.89
C GLY A 198 -12.59 1.88 2.38
N LEU A 199 -11.99 3.00 2.03
CA LEU A 199 -11.61 3.31 0.66
C LEU A 199 -10.14 3.75 0.66
N GLU A 200 -9.34 3.11 -0.17
CA GLU A 200 -7.97 3.51 -0.43
C GLU A 200 -7.82 3.80 -1.92
N ASP A 201 -7.94 5.07 -2.22
CA ASP A 201 -7.85 5.62 -3.57
C ASP A 201 -7.07 6.93 -3.53
N LEU A 202 -6.43 7.28 -4.65
CA LEU A 202 -5.75 8.55 -4.74
C LEU A 202 -6.78 9.67 -4.88
N PRO A 203 -6.63 10.79 -4.17
CA PRO A 203 -7.59 11.87 -4.23
C PRO A 203 -7.69 12.38 -5.66
N CYS A 204 -8.88 12.30 -6.23
CA CYS A 204 -9.20 12.90 -7.52
C CYS A 204 -8.90 14.40 -7.47
N GLN A 205 -7.80 14.83 -8.05
CA GLN A 205 -7.21 16.17 -7.91
C GLN A 205 -8.10 17.34 -8.36
N HIS A 206 -9.33 17.13 -8.83
CA HIS A 206 -10.14 18.19 -9.43
C HIS A 206 -11.61 18.29 -9.04
N ARG A 207 -12.10 17.50 -8.10
CA ARG A 207 -13.39 17.75 -7.47
C ARG A 207 -13.30 17.57 -5.97
N ARG A 208 -13.53 18.65 -5.23
CA ARG A 208 -13.85 18.54 -3.81
C ARG A 208 -15.09 17.65 -3.72
N VAL A 209 -14.93 16.43 -3.25
CA VAL A 209 -16.06 15.58 -2.88
C VAL A 209 -16.75 16.31 -1.73
N PRO A 210 -18.00 16.74 -1.85
CA PRO A 210 -18.73 17.26 -0.72
C PRO A 210 -18.78 16.13 0.33
N LEU A 211 -18.29 16.39 1.53
CA LEU A 211 -18.52 15.48 2.64
C LEU A 211 -20.03 15.34 2.81
N PRO A 212 -20.57 14.11 2.93
CA PRO A 212 -21.98 13.94 3.24
C PRO A 212 -22.28 14.59 4.58
N PRO A 213 -23.49 15.15 4.75
CA PRO A 213 -23.94 15.78 5.98
C PRO A 213 -23.93 14.78 7.16
#